data_c93bdc5bdf2b4914f2664fe3b859b09c
#
_entry.id   c93bdc5bdf2b4914f2664fe3b859b09c
#
_cell.length_a   1.000
_cell.length_b   1.000
_cell.length_c   1.000
_cell.angle_alpha   90.00
_cell.angle_beta   90.00
_cell.angle_gamma   90.00
#
_symmetry.space_group_name_H-M   'P 1'
#
loop_
_entity.id
_entity.type
_entity.pdbx_description
1 polymer ?
#
loop_
_entity_poly.entity_id
_entity_poly.type
_entity_poly.pdbx_seq_one_letter_code
_entity_poly.pdbx_strand_id
1 'polypeptide(L)'
;MDIIIIPKKNAIKKYIIWGTHFGSIDNHFIMPNTGEEVYIPDGVAHFLEHKMFEQPDGTNSLDTLMALGIDANAYTTNDHTAYLFECTDNFYEGLDELIDYVQHPYFTEENVEKEKGIIGQEIGMYDDDPGWQLYMNAMDCMYKENPIKIDIAGTVESISKITPDVLYKCYNTFYNPANMTMVVCGDFEPEKLLEEIKKRLIKKENQGEIKRIYAKEEKEINQKEKEVSMELSNPLFLIGYKD
;
A
#
# COMPACT_ATOMS: atom_id res chain seq x y z
N MET A 1 7.72 -15.88 -4.17
CA MET A 1 8.17 -14.61 -3.56
C MET A 1 9.64 -14.43 -3.88
N ASP A 2 9.97 -13.26 -4.37
CA ASP A 2 11.36 -12.88 -4.58
C ASP A 2 11.92 -12.27 -3.29
N ILE A 3 13.10 -12.76 -2.86
CA ILE A 3 13.81 -12.23 -1.70
C ILE A 3 15.17 -11.75 -2.19
N ILE A 4 15.40 -10.44 -2.10
CA ILE A 4 16.63 -9.78 -2.52
C ILE A 4 17.39 -9.38 -1.26
N ILE A 5 18.58 -9.95 -1.04
CA ILE A 5 19.45 -9.60 0.07
C ILE A 5 20.64 -8.83 -0.46
N ILE A 6 20.83 -7.62 0.04
CA ILE A 6 21.92 -6.71 -0.31
C ILE A 6 22.89 -6.63 0.87
N PRO A 7 23.92 -7.49 0.94
CA PRO A 7 24.87 -7.47 2.04
C PRO A 7 25.73 -6.21 1.95
N LYS A 8 25.74 -5.43 3.04
CA LYS A 8 26.54 -4.22 3.15
C LYS A 8 27.42 -4.30 4.38
N LYS A 9 28.62 -4.80 4.20
CA LYS A 9 29.59 -5.03 5.27
C LYS A 9 29.85 -3.77 6.10
N ASN A 10 29.84 -3.92 7.42
CA ASN A 10 30.00 -2.86 8.42
C ASN A 10 28.89 -1.78 8.41
N ALA A 11 27.75 -2.02 7.77
CA ALA A 11 26.61 -1.15 7.92
C ALA A 11 26.04 -1.28 9.33
N ILE A 12 25.89 -0.16 10.03
CA ILE A 12 25.28 -0.12 11.36
C ILE A 12 23.76 -0.27 11.22
N LYS A 13 23.16 0.47 10.30
CA LYS A 13 21.73 0.39 10.01
C LYS A 13 21.41 -0.84 9.16
N LYS A 14 20.28 -1.44 9.46
CA LYS A 14 19.65 -2.51 8.71
C LYS A 14 18.30 -2.03 8.23
N TYR A 15 17.92 -2.40 7.02
CA TYR A 15 16.69 -2.00 6.37
C TYR A 15 16.00 -3.19 5.76
N ILE A 16 14.71 -3.27 5.89
CA ILE A 16 13.86 -4.24 5.21
C ILE A 16 12.62 -3.55 4.66
N ILE A 17 12.21 -3.99 3.48
CA ILE A 17 10.93 -3.63 2.88
C ILE A 17 10.28 -4.86 2.28
N TRP A 18 9.00 -5.03 2.52
CA TRP A 18 8.19 -6.11 1.97
C TRP A 18 6.98 -5.54 1.27
N GLY A 19 7.00 -5.59 -0.06
CA GLY A 19 5.95 -5.03 -0.91
C GLY A 19 5.08 -6.08 -1.56
N THR A 20 3.83 -5.74 -1.76
CA THR A 20 2.88 -6.45 -2.62
C THR A 20 2.58 -5.61 -3.85
N HIS A 21 2.48 -6.23 -5.02
CA HIS A 21 2.01 -5.56 -6.24
C HIS A 21 0.48 -5.42 -6.18
N PHE A 22 0.04 -4.46 -5.38
CA PHE A 22 -1.33 -4.03 -5.19
C PHE A 22 -1.35 -2.56 -4.80
N GLY A 23 -1.85 -1.71 -5.67
CA GLY A 23 -1.91 -0.28 -5.48
C GLY A 23 -3.29 0.30 -5.78
N SER A 24 -3.40 1.62 -5.77
CA SER A 24 -4.68 2.31 -5.91
C SER A 24 -5.35 2.12 -7.27
N ILE A 25 -4.60 1.79 -8.32
CA ILE A 25 -5.15 1.55 -9.66
C ILE A 25 -5.64 0.11 -9.88
N ASP A 26 -5.40 -0.80 -8.95
CA ASP A 26 -5.79 -2.22 -9.04
C ASP A 26 -7.25 -2.44 -8.57
N ASN A 27 -8.16 -1.58 -8.99
CA ASN A 27 -9.57 -1.60 -8.57
C ASN A 27 -10.46 -2.54 -9.39
N HIS A 28 -9.93 -3.13 -10.47
CA HIS A 28 -10.64 -4.09 -11.32
C HIS A 28 -9.72 -5.25 -11.72
N PHE A 29 -10.07 -6.46 -11.35
CA PHE A 29 -9.24 -7.65 -11.59
C PHE A 29 -10.04 -8.94 -11.61
N ILE A 30 -9.40 -10.02 -12.11
CA ILE A 30 -9.93 -11.37 -12.03
C ILE A 30 -9.11 -12.16 -10.99
N MET A 31 -9.81 -12.74 -10.03
CA MET A 31 -9.23 -13.60 -9.01
C MET A 31 -8.67 -14.89 -9.61
N PRO A 32 -7.38 -15.22 -9.38
CA PRO A 32 -6.76 -16.37 -10.05
C PRO A 32 -7.35 -17.72 -9.67
N ASN A 33 -7.84 -17.87 -8.43
CA ASN A 33 -8.36 -19.16 -7.93
C ASN A 33 -9.76 -19.47 -8.37
N THR A 34 -10.61 -18.44 -8.54
CA THR A 34 -12.05 -18.62 -8.82
C THR A 34 -12.44 -18.19 -10.22
N GLY A 35 -11.63 -17.35 -10.88
CA GLY A 35 -11.99 -16.70 -12.14
C GLY A 35 -13.05 -15.61 -11.97
N GLU A 36 -13.39 -15.25 -10.74
CA GLU A 36 -14.34 -14.18 -10.43
C GLU A 36 -13.78 -12.83 -10.86
N GLU A 37 -14.56 -12.08 -11.63
CA GLU A 37 -14.26 -10.69 -11.96
C GLU A 37 -14.75 -9.78 -10.83
N VAL A 38 -13.84 -8.97 -10.31
CA VAL A 38 -14.06 -8.17 -9.09
C VAL A 38 -13.79 -6.71 -9.36
N TYR A 39 -14.73 -5.87 -8.92
CA TYR A 39 -14.57 -4.42 -8.80
C TYR A 39 -14.54 -4.05 -7.31
N ILE A 40 -13.57 -3.28 -6.91
CA ILE A 40 -13.44 -2.79 -5.53
C ILE A 40 -13.56 -1.27 -5.48
N PRO A 41 -14.01 -0.70 -4.36
CA PRO A 41 -14.01 0.75 -4.15
C PRO A 41 -12.60 1.36 -4.25
N ASP A 42 -12.49 2.60 -4.73
CA ASP A 42 -11.25 3.33 -4.67
C ASP A 42 -10.81 3.54 -3.22
N GLY A 43 -9.50 3.51 -2.98
CA GLY A 43 -8.91 3.63 -1.63
C GLY A 43 -8.69 2.30 -0.91
N VAL A 44 -9.14 1.14 -1.44
CA VAL A 44 -9.01 -0.16 -0.72
C VAL A 44 -7.55 -0.53 -0.45
N ALA A 45 -6.62 -0.26 -1.36
CA ALA A 45 -5.20 -0.60 -1.15
C ALA A 45 -4.61 0.16 0.05
N HIS A 46 -4.86 1.46 0.13
CA HIS A 46 -4.45 2.33 1.24
C HIS A 46 -5.18 1.96 2.54
N PHE A 47 -6.48 1.72 2.47
CA PHE A 47 -7.26 1.27 3.62
C PHE A 47 -6.71 -0.04 4.20
N LEU A 48 -6.35 -0.98 3.33
CA LEU A 48 -5.78 -2.25 3.74
C LEU A 48 -4.40 -2.06 4.38
N GLU A 49 -3.57 -1.15 3.87
CA GLU A 49 -2.30 -0.78 4.48
C GLU A 49 -2.48 -0.39 5.95
N HIS A 50 -3.39 0.53 6.26
CA HIS A 50 -3.70 0.97 7.62
C HIS A 50 -4.14 -0.20 8.51
N LYS A 51 -5.01 -1.08 7.98
CA LYS A 51 -5.60 -2.17 8.77
C LYS A 51 -4.66 -3.33 9.06
N MET A 52 -3.55 -3.45 8.34
CA MET A 52 -2.58 -4.53 8.58
C MET A 52 -1.86 -4.42 9.93
N PHE A 53 -1.78 -3.24 10.52
CA PHE A 53 -1.08 -3.04 11.78
C PHE A 53 -1.88 -3.41 13.03
N GLU A 54 -3.21 -3.47 12.94
CA GLU A 54 -4.07 -3.76 14.08
C GLU A 54 -4.16 -5.26 14.34
N GLN A 55 -3.91 -5.66 15.58
CA GLN A 55 -3.86 -7.06 16.00
C GLN A 55 -5.12 -7.49 16.76
N PRO A 56 -5.46 -8.80 16.80
CA PRO A 56 -6.65 -9.31 17.49
C PRO A 56 -6.70 -9.02 18.98
N ASP A 57 -5.56 -8.82 19.63
CA ASP A 57 -5.46 -8.48 21.06
C ASP A 57 -5.59 -6.99 21.34
N GLY A 58 -5.85 -6.17 20.31
CA GLY A 58 -5.99 -4.73 20.39
C GLY A 58 -4.66 -3.96 20.39
N THR A 59 -3.53 -4.63 20.17
CA THR A 59 -2.23 -3.98 19.98
C THR A 59 -2.08 -3.47 18.55
N ASN A 60 -1.09 -2.59 18.34
CA ASN A 60 -0.71 -2.10 17.03
C ASN A 60 0.77 -2.44 16.78
N SER A 61 1.06 -3.09 15.67
CA SER A 61 2.41 -3.55 15.32
C SER A 61 3.42 -2.40 15.16
N LEU A 62 2.97 -1.19 14.77
CA LEU A 62 3.85 -0.01 14.76
C LEU A 62 4.30 0.37 16.17
N ASP A 63 3.40 0.32 17.16
CA ASP A 63 3.74 0.61 18.57
C ASP A 63 4.70 -0.46 19.11
N THR A 64 4.51 -1.72 18.77
CA THR A 64 5.40 -2.83 19.13
C THR A 64 6.80 -2.61 18.57
N LEU A 65 6.92 -2.26 17.29
CA LEU A 65 8.20 -1.97 16.63
C LEU A 65 8.88 -0.73 17.23
N MET A 66 8.11 0.31 17.50
CA MET A 66 8.62 1.54 18.15
C MET A 66 9.16 1.25 19.56
N ALA A 67 8.50 0.40 20.33
CA ALA A 67 8.96 -0.01 21.66
C ALA A 67 10.29 -0.79 21.61
N LEU A 68 10.60 -1.45 20.49
CA LEU A 68 11.89 -2.10 20.21
C LEU A 68 12.98 -1.12 19.72
N GLY A 69 12.66 0.16 19.57
CA GLY A 69 13.56 1.16 18.99
C GLY A 69 13.72 1.05 17.47
N ILE A 70 12.74 0.48 16.80
CA ILE A 70 12.70 0.27 15.36
C ILE A 70 11.85 1.37 14.73
N ASP A 71 12.37 2.00 13.67
CA ASP A 71 11.64 2.98 12.87
C ASP A 71 10.92 2.27 11.74
N ALA A 72 9.61 2.07 11.90
CA ALA A 72 8.76 1.35 10.99
C ALA A 72 7.75 2.26 10.30
N ASN A 73 7.41 1.91 9.06
CA ASN A 73 6.44 2.64 8.26
C ASN A 73 5.79 1.73 7.20
N ALA A 74 4.78 2.23 6.54
CA ALA A 74 4.22 1.67 5.32
C ALA A 74 3.85 2.79 4.34
N TYR A 75 3.61 2.43 3.11
CA TYR A 75 3.07 3.35 2.12
C TYR A 75 2.37 2.60 0.99
N THR A 76 1.37 3.25 0.43
CA THR A 76 0.67 2.81 -0.78
C THR A 76 0.95 3.77 -1.93
N THR A 77 1.21 3.21 -3.10
CA THR A 77 1.34 3.95 -4.36
C THR A 77 0.23 3.55 -5.33
N ASN A 78 0.35 3.99 -6.57
CA ASN A 78 -0.62 3.59 -7.59
C ASN A 78 -0.54 2.10 -7.95
N ASP A 79 0.62 1.45 -7.83
CA ASP A 79 0.85 0.07 -8.28
C ASP A 79 1.32 -0.90 -7.18
N HIS A 80 1.71 -0.42 -6.00
CA HIS A 80 2.14 -1.29 -4.91
C HIS A 80 1.88 -0.70 -3.53
N THR A 81 1.82 -1.59 -2.54
CA THR A 81 1.82 -1.27 -1.11
C THR A 81 3.03 -1.95 -0.47
N ALA A 82 3.73 -1.25 0.41
CA ALA A 82 4.94 -1.75 1.04
C ALA A 82 4.98 -1.44 2.54
N TYR A 83 5.50 -2.40 3.29
CA TYR A 83 5.74 -2.36 4.73
C TYR A 83 7.24 -2.43 4.97
N LEU A 84 7.77 -1.57 5.80
CA LEU A 84 9.21 -1.42 5.94
C LEU A 84 9.61 -1.05 7.36
N PHE A 85 10.87 -1.33 7.69
CA PHE A 85 11.49 -0.73 8.84
C PHE A 85 13.00 -0.54 8.66
N GLU A 86 13.57 0.40 9.43
CA GLU A 86 15.01 0.50 9.64
C GLU A 86 15.34 0.39 11.14
N CYS A 87 16.49 -0.20 11.44
CA CYS A 87 16.97 -0.32 12.82
C CYS A 87 18.49 -0.43 12.90
N THR A 88 19.04 -0.19 14.07
CA THR A 88 20.43 -0.55 14.40
C THR A 88 20.48 -1.89 15.14
N ASP A 89 19.57 -2.08 16.07
CA ASP A 89 19.45 -3.26 16.94
C ASP A 89 18.08 -3.91 16.75
N ASN A 90 17.87 -5.08 17.35
CA ASN A 90 16.59 -5.80 17.40
C ASN A 90 16.01 -6.17 16.01
N PHE A 91 16.88 -6.35 14.99
CA PHE A 91 16.45 -6.63 13.62
C PHE A 91 15.58 -7.90 13.52
N TYR A 92 15.94 -8.97 14.23
CA TYR A 92 15.20 -10.22 14.13
C TYR A 92 13.86 -10.18 14.85
N GLU A 93 13.77 -9.43 15.95
CA GLU A 93 12.53 -9.14 16.64
C GLU A 93 11.61 -8.29 15.73
N GLY A 94 12.16 -7.30 15.05
CA GLY A 94 11.41 -6.52 14.05
C GLY A 94 11.02 -7.36 12.84
N LEU A 95 11.86 -8.30 12.41
CA LEU A 95 11.54 -9.23 11.33
C LEU A 95 10.39 -10.17 11.71
N ASP A 96 10.39 -10.66 12.97
CA ASP A 96 9.30 -11.47 13.49
C ASP A 96 7.99 -10.71 13.45
N GLU A 97 7.96 -9.48 13.94
CA GLU A 97 6.77 -8.60 13.95
C GLU A 97 6.30 -8.28 12.53
N LEU A 98 7.22 -7.83 11.64
CA LEU A 98 6.87 -7.50 10.25
C LEU A 98 6.23 -8.68 9.53
N ILE A 99 6.83 -9.86 9.64
CA ILE A 99 6.33 -11.05 8.96
C ILE A 99 5.01 -11.50 9.58
N ASP A 100 4.86 -11.37 10.88
CA ASP A 100 3.64 -11.77 11.57
C ASP A 100 2.45 -10.93 11.12
N TYR A 101 2.50 -9.61 11.27
CA TYR A 101 1.34 -8.78 10.94
C TYR A 101 1.00 -8.79 9.44
N VAL A 102 1.99 -8.86 8.55
CA VAL A 102 1.71 -8.93 7.10
C VAL A 102 1.06 -10.26 6.70
N GLN A 103 1.26 -11.34 7.48
CA GLN A 103 0.69 -12.65 7.20
C GLN A 103 -0.64 -12.94 7.90
N HIS A 104 -0.97 -12.18 8.95
CA HIS A 104 -2.14 -12.43 9.79
C HIS A 104 -3.10 -11.23 9.84
N PRO A 105 -3.84 -10.97 8.74
CA PRO A 105 -4.78 -9.86 8.69
C PRO A 105 -5.93 -10.04 9.68
N TYR A 106 -6.34 -8.94 10.33
CA TYR A 106 -7.45 -8.91 11.27
C TYR A 106 -8.42 -7.79 10.93
N PHE A 107 -9.51 -8.14 10.26
CA PHE A 107 -10.54 -7.19 9.84
C PHE A 107 -11.89 -7.58 10.43
N THR A 108 -12.51 -6.66 11.18
CA THR A 108 -13.84 -6.79 11.74
C THR A 108 -14.70 -5.60 11.32
N GLU A 109 -16.02 -5.73 11.42
CA GLU A 109 -16.92 -4.59 11.14
C GLU A 109 -16.57 -3.38 12.02
N GLU A 110 -16.27 -3.60 13.30
CA GLU A 110 -15.95 -2.55 14.25
C GLU A 110 -14.67 -1.79 13.87
N ASN A 111 -13.58 -2.53 13.59
CA ASN A 111 -12.30 -1.89 13.30
C ASN A 111 -12.25 -1.27 11.90
N VAL A 112 -13.00 -1.80 10.95
CA VAL A 112 -13.17 -1.20 9.62
C VAL A 112 -13.98 0.10 9.70
N GLU A 113 -15.08 0.10 10.48
CA GLU A 113 -15.90 1.31 10.63
C GLU A 113 -15.15 2.44 11.35
N LYS A 114 -14.35 2.11 12.36
CA LYS A 114 -13.46 3.08 13.02
C LYS A 114 -12.45 3.69 12.04
N GLU A 115 -11.84 2.88 11.20
CA GLU A 115 -10.81 3.31 10.23
C GLU A 115 -11.36 4.25 9.17
N LYS A 116 -12.62 4.08 8.73
CA LYS A 116 -13.28 5.01 7.81
C LYS A 116 -13.26 6.45 8.34
N GLY A 117 -13.42 6.63 9.65
CA GLY A 117 -13.33 7.95 10.29
C GLY A 117 -11.92 8.54 10.26
N ILE A 118 -10.90 7.70 10.45
CA ILE A 118 -9.48 8.12 10.46
C ILE A 118 -9.06 8.51 9.05
N ILE A 119 -9.27 7.64 8.07
CA ILE A 119 -8.92 7.91 6.66
C ILE A 119 -9.76 9.07 6.11
N GLY A 120 -11.03 9.22 6.54
CA GLY A 120 -11.85 10.35 6.17
C GLY A 120 -11.26 11.71 6.61
N GLN A 121 -10.62 11.76 7.78
CA GLN A 121 -9.88 12.95 8.24
C GLN A 121 -8.60 13.18 7.42
N GLU A 122 -7.88 12.11 7.09
CA GLU A 122 -6.69 12.18 6.26
C GLU A 122 -7.01 12.69 4.85
N ILE A 123 -8.08 12.22 4.22
CA ILE A 123 -8.58 12.75 2.94
C ILE A 123 -8.83 14.26 3.04
N GLY A 124 -9.47 14.72 4.12
CA GLY A 124 -9.68 16.14 4.37
C GLY A 124 -8.37 16.94 4.46
N MET A 125 -7.31 16.37 5.03
CA MET A 125 -6.00 17.02 5.07
C MET A 125 -5.38 17.15 3.66
N TYR A 126 -5.51 16.14 2.82
CA TYR A 126 -5.05 16.21 1.42
C TYR A 126 -5.88 17.20 0.57
N ASP A 127 -7.17 17.31 0.84
CA ASP A 127 -8.03 18.31 0.18
C ASP A 127 -7.59 19.75 0.50
N ASP A 128 -7.01 19.97 1.67
CA ASP A 128 -6.48 21.26 2.11
C ASP A 128 -5.02 21.50 1.68
N ASP A 129 -4.31 20.50 1.13
CA ASP A 129 -2.94 20.65 0.64
C ASP A 129 -2.89 21.18 -0.81
N PRO A 130 -2.39 22.42 -1.03
CA PRO A 130 -2.40 23.00 -2.36
C PRO A 130 -1.50 22.29 -3.38
N GLY A 131 -0.40 21.70 -2.92
CA GLY A 131 0.54 20.94 -3.77
C GLY A 131 -0.09 19.65 -4.24
N TRP A 132 -0.74 18.94 -3.33
CA TRP A 132 -1.48 17.73 -3.63
C TRP A 132 -2.66 17.99 -4.57
N GLN A 133 -3.46 19.02 -4.29
CA GLN A 133 -4.57 19.45 -5.15
C GLN A 133 -4.09 19.81 -6.56
N LEU A 134 -2.97 20.50 -6.68
CA LEU A 134 -2.39 20.83 -7.98
C LEU A 134 -2.02 19.56 -8.75
N TYR A 135 -1.38 18.59 -8.10
CA TYR A 135 -1.01 17.32 -8.70
C TYR A 135 -2.24 16.52 -9.14
N MET A 136 -3.22 16.32 -8.26
CA MET A 136 -4.42 15.56 -8.56
C MET A 136 -5.27 16.20 -9.67
N ASN A 137 -5.39 17.53 -9.66
CA ASN A 137 -6.06 18.24 -10.74
C ASN A 137 -5.33 18.10 -12.09
N ALA A 138 -4.00 18.01 -12.09
CA ALA A 138 -3.24 17.72 -13.31
C ALA A 138 -3.48 16.29 -13.80
N MET A 139 -3.56 15.29 -12.90
CA MET A 139 -3.93 13.92 -13.28
C MET A 139 -5.34 13.86 -13.85
N ASP A 140 -6.31 14.55 -13.24
CA ASP A 140 -7.68 14.64 -13.75
C ASP A 140 -7.75 15.33 -15.14
N CYS A 141 -6.92 16.33 -15.37
CA CYS A 141 -6.82 16.95 -16.70
C CYS A 141 -6.23 16.01 -17.76
N MET A 142 -5.28 15.19 -17.40
CA MET A 142 -4.59 14.31 -18.34
C MET A 142 -5.36 13.02 -18.64
N TYR A 143 -5.99 12.39 -17.64
CA TYR A 143 -6.57 11.07 -17.77
C TYR A 143 -8.10 11.09 -17.74
N LYS A 144 -8.72 10.35 -18.69
CA LYS A 144 -10.18 10.21 -18.78
C LYS A 144 -10.67 9.00 -17.99
N GLU A 145 -10.04 7.86 -18.19
CA GLU A 145 -10.51 6.58 -17.68
C GLU A 145 -9.56 5.97 -16.64
N ASN A 146 -8.26 6.28 -16.71
CA ASN A 146 -7.26 5.66 -15.83
C ASN A 146 -7.49 6.10 -14.38
N PRO A 147 -7.59 5.15 -13.43
CA PRO A 147 -7.78 5.44 -12.01
C PRO A 147 -6.64 6.22 -11.35
N ILE A 148 -5.51 6.43 -11.99
CA ILE A 148 -4.44 7.30 -11.50
C ILE A 148 -4.89 8.75 -11.20
N LYS A 149 -6.01 9.18 -11.79
CA LYS A 149 -6.64 10.48 -11.52
C LYS A 149 -7.41 10.53 -10.19
N ILE A 150 -7.59 9.38 -9.54
CA ILE A 150 -8.28 9.26 -8.26
C ILE A 150 -7.22 9.20 -7.16
N ASP A 151 -7.47 9.89 -6.06
CA ASP A 151 -6.57 9.88 -4.91
C ASP A 151 -6.31 8.45 -4.40
N ILE A 152 -5.09 8.18 -3.97
CA ILE A 152 -4.67 6.87 -3.43
C ILE A 152 -5.54 6.47 -2.23
N ALA A 153 -5.90 7.43 -1.38
CA ALA A 153 -6.81 7.22 -0.26
C ALA A 153 -8.28 7.04 -0.69
N GLY A 154 -8.59 7.28 -1.96
CA GLY A 154 -9.96 7.28 -2.46
C GLY A 154 -10.72 8.56 -2.07
N THR A 155 -12.03 8.43 -1.88
CA THR A 155 -12.92 9.49 -1.42
C THR A 155 -13.71 9.00 -0.20
N VAL A 156 -14.26 9.92 0.60
CA VAL A 156 -15.14 9.57 1.73
C VAL A 156 -16.30 8.69 1.26
N GLU A 157 -16.85 8.94 0.06
CA GLU A 157 -17.90 8.11 -0.51
C GLU A 157 -17.39 6.70 -0.88
N SER A 158 -16.23 6.58 -1.52
CA SER A 158 -15.70 5.27 -1.92
C SER A 158 -15.31 4.42 -0.71
N ILE A 159 -14.61 4.98 0.29
CA ILE A 159 -14.20 4.25 1.49
C ILE A 159 -15.40 3.84 2.36
N SER A 160 -16.53 4.56 2.31
CA SER A 160 -17.74 4.16 3.03
C SER A 160 -18.28 2.79 2.59
N LYS A 161 -17.96 2.34 1.38
CA LYS A 161 -18.36 1.06 0.79
C LYS A 161 -17.41 -0.09 1.14
N ILE A 162 -16.29 0.19 1.80
CA ILE A 162 -15.30 -0.82 2.20
C ILE A 162 -15.86 -1.63 3.36
N THR A 163 -15.75 -2.95 3.26
CA THR A 163 -16.18 -3.91 4.26
C THR A 163 -15.05 -4.90 4.58
N PRO A 164 -15.11 -5.64 5.70
CA PRO A 164 -14.14 -6.71 5.97
C PRO A 164 -14.04 -7.72 4.82
N ASP A 165 -15.16 -8.09 4.20
CA ASP A 165 -15.19 -9.03 3.08
C ASP A 165 -14.39 -8.51 1.88
N VAL A 166 -14.51 -7.23 1.55
CA VAL A 166 -13.72 -6.58 0.48
C VAL A 166 -12.23 -6.62 0.83
N LEU A 167 -11.87 -6.27 2.06
CA LEU A 167 -10.47 -6.29 2.51
C LEU A 167 -9.89 -7.71 2.48
N TYR A 168 -10.58 -8.71 3.01
CA TYR A 168 -10.15 -10.12 2.95
C TYR A 168 -10.05 -10.62 1.51
N LYS A 169 -10.97 -10.23 0.62
CA LYS A 169 -10.92 -10.60 -0.80
C LYS A 169 -9.65 -10.04 -1.45
N CYS A 170 -9.32 -8.77 -1.22
CA CYS A 170 -8.09 -8.16 -1.74
C CYS A 170 -6.84 -8.76 -1.10
N TYR A 171 -6.82 -8.94 0.22
CA TYR A 171 -5.71 -9.57 0.92
C TYR A 171 -5.43 -10.98 0.37
N ASN A 172 -6.43 -11.82 0.26
CA ASN A 172 -6.28 -13.18 -0.23
C ASN A 172 -5.82 -13.24 -1.69
N THR A 173 -6.15 -12.23 -2.49
CA THR A 173 -5.74 -12.13 -3.89
C THR A 173 -4.31 -11.62 -4.04
N PHE A 174 -3.99 -10.49 -3.40
CA PHE A 174 -2.75 -9.74 -3.66
C PHE A 174 -1.62 -10.04 -2.67
N TYR A 175 -1.92 -10.41 -1.42
CA TYR A 175 -0.91 -10.74 -0.40
C TYR A 175 -0.53 -12.22 -0.45
N ASN A 176 -0.32 -12.69 -1.66
CA ASN A 176 0.24 -14.01 -1.92
C ASN A 176 1.74 -13.86 -2.19
N PRO A 177 2.60 -14.70 -1.61
CA PRO A 177 4.05 -14.63 -1.84
C PRO A 177 4.44 -14.56 -3.33
N ALA A 178 3.68 -15.17 -4.24
CA ALA A 178 3.93 -15.09 -5.68
C ALA A 178 3.78 -13.67 -6.27
N ASN A 179 3.05 -12.78 -5.59
CA ASN A 179 2.82 -11.39 -5.96
C ASN A 179 3.61 -10.40 -5.07
N MET A 180 4.53 -10.89 -4.24
CA MET A 180 5.24 -10.07 -3.26
C MET A 180 6.75 -10.18 -3.43
N THR A 181 7.45 -9.09 -3.08
CA THR A 181 8.90 -8.99 -3.09
C THR A 181 9.40 -8.45 -1.76
N MET A 182 10.45 -9.07 -1.22
CA MET A 182 11.13 -8.61 0.00
C MET A 182 12.56 -8.20 -0.35
N VAL A 183 12.96 -7.00 0.10
CA VAL A 183 14.34 -6.53 -0.04
C VAL A 183 14.92 -6.26 1.33
N VAL A 184 16.10 -6.80 1.62
CA VAL A 184 16.80 -6.59 2.89
C VAL A 184 18.20 -6.07 2.61
N CYS A 185 18.60 -5.00 3.29
CA CYS A 185 19.92 -4.39 3.16
C CYS A 185 20.56 -4.22 4.56
N GLY A 186 21.82 -4.64 4.70
CA GLY A 186 22.55 -4.50 5.96
C GLY A 186 23.76 -5.42 6.05
N ASP A 187 24.39 -5.45 7.21
CA ASP A 187 25.51 -6.37 7.48
C ASP A 187 24.96 -7.73 7.93
N PHE A 188 24.73 -8.59 6.95
CA PHE A 188 24.19 -9.94 7.14
C PHE A 188 25.01 -10.99 6.40
N GLU A 189 24.97 -12.21 6.90
CA GLU A 189 25.30 -13.41 6.14
C GLU A 189 24.06 -13.82 5.33
N PRO A 190 24.06 -13.71 3.99
CA PRO A 190 22.85 -13.86 3.17
C PRO A 190 22.13 -15.20 3.36
N GLU A 191 22.90 -16.29 3.44
CA GLU A 191 22.35 -17.64 3.58
C GLU A 191 21.62 -17.81 4.92
N LYS A 192 22.21 -17.32 6.02
CA LYS A 192 21.61 -17.37 7.35
C LYS A 192 20.34 -16.52 7.40
N LEU A 193 20.41 -15.30 6.88
CA LEU A 193 19.24 -14.42 6.84
C LEU A 193 18.09 -15.04 6.03
N LEU A 194 18.41 -15.63 4.87
CA LEU A 194 17.41 -16.31 4.06
C LEU A 194 16.75 -17.49 4.79
N GLU A 195 17.52 -18.26 5.55
CA GLU A 195 16.97 -19.34 6.38
C GLU A 195 16.04 -18.80 7.48
N GLU A 196 16.43 -17.70 8.15
CA GLU A 196 15.61 -17.05 9.18
C GLU A 196 14.30 -16.50 8.60
N ILE A 197 14.33 -15.87 7.44
CA ILE A 197 13.12 -15.42 6.75
C ILE A 197 12.23 -16.61 6.39
N LYS A 198 12.79 -17.66 5.79
CA LYS A 198 12.03 -18.84 5.35
C LYS A 198 11.34 -19.59 6.51
N LYS A 199 11.92 -19.59 7.71
CA LYS A 199 11.31 -20.21 8.90
C LYS A 199 10.01 -19.52 9.33
N ARG A 200 9.91 -18.22 9.10
CA ARG A 200 8.80 -17.35 9.52
C ARG A 200 7.67 -17.27 8.49
N LEU A 201 8.00 -17.53 7.23
CA LEU A 201 7.03 -17.42 6.15
C LEU A 201 6.05 -18.60 6.13
N ILE A 202 4.76 -18.24 6.10
CA ILE A 202 3.69 -19.21 5.85
C ILE A 202 3.72 -19.61 4.38
N LYS A 203 3.78 -20.92 4.15
CA LYS A 203 3.69 -21.45 2.78
C LYS A 203 2.27 -21.29 2.26
N LYS A 204 2.12 -20.48 1.22
CA LYS A 204 0.87 -20.39 0.46
C LYS A 204 1.10 -20.99 -0.92
N GLU A 205 0.09 -21.66 -1.46
CA GLU A 205 0.14 -22.13 -2.84
C GLU A 205 0.15 -20.94 -3.81
N ASN A 206 0.88 -21.10 -4.90
CA ASN A 206 0.83 -20.11 -5.98
C ASN A 206 -0.54 -20.21 -6.65
N GLN A 207 -1.30 -19.15 -6.53
CA GLN A 207 -2.67 -19.07 -7.08
C GLN A 207 -2.71 -18.78 -8.59
N GLY A 208 -1.56 -18.57 -9.21
CA GLY A 208 -1.44 -18.14 -10.59
C GLY A 208 -1.32 -16.63 -10.74
N GLU A 209 -1.38 -16.17 -11.98
CA GLU A 209 -1.27 -14.75 -12.32
C GLU A 209 -2.58 -14.01 -12.04
N ILE A 210 -2.48 -12.89 -11.34
CA ILE A 210 -3.60 -11.97 -11.12
C ILE A 210 -3.81 -11.17 -12.40
N LYS A 211 -4.96 -11.36 -13.06
CA LYS A 211 -5.29 -10.60 -14.25
C LYS A 211 -5.91 -9.26 -13.86
N ARG A 212 -5.11 -8.20 -13.90
CA ARG A 212 -5.58 -6.82 -13.73
C ARG A 212 -6.26 -6.34 -15.00
N ILE A 213 -7.33 -5.59 -14.85
CA ILE A 213 -8.11 -5.05 -15.97
C ILE A 213 -8.06 -3.52 -15.84
N TYR A 214 -7.27 -2.91 -16.70
CA TYR A 214 -7.21 -1.46 -16.77
C TYR A 214 -8.09 -0.94 -17.90
N ALA A 215 -8.82 0.13 -17.62
CA ALA A 215 -9.59 0.82 -18.66
C ALA A 215 -8.65 1.27 -19.79
N LYS A 216 -9.12 1.15 -21.02
CA LYS A 216 -8.37 1.64 -22.16
C LYS A 216 -8.36 3.16 -22.14
N GLU A 217 -7.23 3.73 -21.82
CA GLU A 217 -7.03 5.17 -21.81
C GLU A 217 -6.80 5.69 -23.22
N GLU A 218 -7.47 6.81 -23.57
CA GLU A 218 -7.28 7.49 -24.84
C GLU A 218 -6.02 8.36 -24.80
N LYS A 219 -5.44 8.66 -26.00
CA LYS A 219 -4.27 9.55 -26.09
C LYS A 219 -4.63 11.01 -25.80
N GLU A 220 -5.85 11.41 -26.12
CA GLU A 220 -6.35 12.75 -25.87
C GLU A 220 -6.50 13.01 -24.38
N ILE A 221 -6.09 14.20 -23.98
CA ILE A 221 -6.28 14.68 -22.60
C ILE A 221 -7.76 14.87 -22.29
N ASN A 222 -8.12 14.77 -21.00
CA ASN A 222 -9.48 14.99 -20.53
C ASN A 222 -9.88 16.47 -20.68
N GLN A 223 -9.04 17.38 -20.18
CA GLN A 223 -9.24 18.82 -20.37
C GLN A 223 -7.92 19.59 -20.43
N LYS A 224 -7.92 20.75 -21.08
CA LYS A 224 -6.69 21.51 -21.35
C LYS A 224 -6.18 22.30 -20.14
N GLU A 225 -7.08 22.76 -19.30
CA GLU A 225 -6.77 23.59 -18.14
C GLU A 225 -7.82 23.42 -17.06
N LYS A 226 -7.40 23.57 -15.82
CA LYS A 226 -8.26 23.60 -14.64
C LYS A 226 -7.68 24.64 -13.68
N GLU A 227 -8.51 25.55 -13.23
CA GLU A 227 -8.17 26.56 -12.24
C GLU A 227 -8.97 26.31 -10.96
N VAL A 228 -8.27 26.31 -9.84
CA VAL A 228 -8.88 26.14 -8.51
C VAL A 228 -8.43 27.29 -7.63
N SER A 229 -9.39 27.92 -6.95
CA SER A 229 -9.10 29.01 -6.02
C SER A 229 -8.84 28.45 -4.62
N MET A 230 -7.65 28.75 -4.07
CA MET A 230 -7.27 28.43 -2.70
C MET A 230 -6.61 29.65 -2.04
N GLU A 231 -6.63 29.72 -0.71
CA GLU A 231 -5.93 30.79 0.03
C GLU A 231 -4.42 30.54 0.05
N LEU A 232 -3.70 31.15 -0.89
CA LEU A 232 -2.24 30.97 -1.06
C LEU A 232 -1.53 32.31 -1.12
N SER A 233 -0.31 32.35 -0.62
CA SER A 233 0.59 33.52 -0.74
C SER A 233 1.02 33.76 -2.18
N ASN A 234 1.23 32.69 -2.96
CA ASN A 234 1.64 32.73 -4.35
C ASN A 234 0.87 31.67 -5.14
N PRO A 235 0.50 31.95 -6.40
CA PRO A 235 -0.15 30.96 -7.24
C PRO A 235 0.80 29.80 -7.54
N LEU A 236 0.26 28.59 -7.54
CA LEU A 236 0.94 27.37 -7.97
C LEU A 236 0.53 27.05 -9.41
N PHE A 237 1.46 26.49 -10.16
CA PHE A 237 1.25 26.15 -11.56
C PHE A 237 1.95 24.86 -11.94
N LEU A 238 1.26 23.98 -12.70
CA LEU A 238 1.80 22.73 -13.22
C LEU A 238 1.42 22.57 -14.69
N ILE A 239 2.36 22.13 -15.50
CA ILE A 239 2.13 21.73 -16.90
C ILE A 239 2.41 20.22 -17.01
N GLY A 240 1.43 19.48 -17.53
CA GLY A 240 1.55 18.07 -17.85
C GLY A 240 1.52 17.82 -19.36
N TYR A 241 2.21 16.76 -19.79
CA TYR A 241 2.13 16.21 -21.14
C TYR A 241 1.78 14.73 -21.05
N LYS A 242 0.87 14.30 -21.92
CA LYS A 242 0.45 12.90 -22.05
C LYS A 242 0.96 12.35 -23.38
N ASP A 243 1.67 11.20 -23.34
CA ASP A 243 2.21 10.50 -24.50
C ASP A 243 1.18 9.59 -25.18
#